data_65ceff28ddc720e3c6d722393a59f755
#
_entry.id   65ceff28ddc720e3c6d722393a59f755
#
_cell.length_a   1.000
_cell.length_b   1.000
_cell.length_c   1.000
_cell.angle_alpha   90.00
_cell.angle_beta   90.00
_cell.angle_gamma   90.00
#
_symmetry.space_group_name_H-M   'P 1'
#
loop_
_entity.id
_entity.type
_entity.pdbx_description
1 polymer ?
#
loop_
_entity_poly.entity_id
_entity_poly.type
_entity_poly.pdbx_seq_one_letter_code
_entity_poly.pdbx_strand_id
1 'polypeptide(L)'
;MRYSEDSPFYRLLATKYDAEREHEALEILDKAPELARLEWPGTDAGPQPFVQGSTALHYAANDGKLKLVRKLIEYGANVNASNACWFRSVLSWAANNARIETIKALLAQGAKPDSLDALHAAAWGGSACGKGNEGEYADTLKLLIDAGADMNDRRHCKNQTPLAVALESGNTGAIEFLRSLRASEK
;
A
#
# COMPACT_ATOMS: atom_id res chain seq x y z
N MET A 1 0.62 -9.04 -24.74
CA MET A 1 1.74 -9.91 -24.31
C MET A 1 1.26 -10.69 -23.09
N ARG A 2 1.28 -12.02 -23.12
CA ARG A 2 0.95 -12.82 -21.92
C ARG A 2 2.23 -13.01 -21.14
N TYR A 3 2.30 -12.51 -19.92
CA TYR A 3 3.39 -12.84 -19.02
C TYR A 3 3.17 -14.28 -18.53
N SER A 4 4.07 -15.20 -18.89
CA SER A 4 4.08 -16.55 -18.32
C SER A 4 4.54 -16.51 -16.85
N GLU A 5 4.22 -17.54 -16.08
CA GLU A 5 4.68 -17.68 -14.69
C GLU A 5 6.22 -17.66 -14.57
N ASP A 6 6.92 -18.03 -15.64
CA ASP A 6 8.38 -18.01 -15.72
C ASP A 6 8.95 -16.63 -16.10
N SER A 7 8.10 -15.65 -16.46
CA SER A 7 8.61 -14.34 -16.81
C SER A 7 9.23 -13.62 -15.61
N PRO A 8 10.37 -12.91 -15.78
CA PRO A 8 11.00 -12.18 -14.67
C PRO A 8 10.05 -11.20 -13.99
N PHE A 9 9.15 -10.56 -14.75
CA PHE A 9 8.18 -9.63 -14.19
C PHE A 9 7.11 -10.34 -13.33
N TYR A 10 6.59 -11.50 -13.78
CA TYR A 10 5.68 -12.31 -12.97
C TYR A 10 6.34 -12.73 -11.65
N ARG A 11 7.57 -13.24 -11.72
CA ARG A 11 8.34 -13.68 -10.55
C ARG A 11 8.60 -12.51 -9.59
N LEU A 12 8.88 -11.32 -10.10
CA LEU A 12 9.04 -10.11 -9.30
C LEU A 12 7.75 -9.74 -8.55
N LEU A 13 6.57 -9.82 -9.20
CA LEU A 13 5.28 -9.58 -8.55
C LEU A 13 4.93 -10.68 -7.54
N ALA A 14 5.28 -11.93 -7.82
CA ALA A 14 4.98 -13.09 -6.98
C ALA A 14 5.75 -13.11 -5.65
N THR A 15 6.67 -12.18 -5.40
CA THR A 15 7.39 -12.04 -4.13
C THR A 15 6.49 -11.82 -2.92
N LYS A 16 5.23 -11.40 -3.14
CA LYS A 16 4.22 -11.24 -2.07
C LYS A 16 3.93 -12.52 -1.29
N TYR A 17 4.23 -13.69 -1.85
CA TYR A 17 3.85 -14.99 -1.26
C TYR A 17 4.95 -15.62 -0.40
N ASP A 18 6.17 -15.06 -0.42
CA ASP A 18 7.31 -15.71 0.24
C ASP A 18 8.34 -14.68 0.73
N ALA A 19 8.68 -14.77 2.03
CA ALA A 19 9.70 -13.91 2.62
C ALA A 19 11.11 -14.15 2.05
N GLU A 20 11.40 -15.40 1.62
CA GLU A 20 12.70 -15.78 1.06
C GLU A 20 12.92 -15.19 -0.34
N ARG A 21 11.84 -14.85 -1.04
CA ARG A 21 11.90 -14.32 -2.41
C ARG A 21 12.33 -12.86 -2.52
N GLU A 22 12.53 -12.15 -1.41
CA GLU A 22 13.05 -10.77 -1.49
C GLU A 22 14.43 -10.74 -2.14
N HIS A 23 15.29 -11.71 -1.81
CA HIS A 23 16.62 -11.82 -2.42
C HIS A 23 16.53 -12.07 -3.94
N GLU A 24 15.70 -13.03 -4.34
CA GLU A 24 15.45 -13.32 -5.75
C GLU A 24 14.91 -12.09 -6.51
N ALA A 25 14.00 -11.34 -5.89
CA ALA A 25 13.46 -10.11 -6.48
C ALA A 25 14.56 -9.04 -6.70
N LEU A 26 15.48 -8.89 -5.75
CA LEU A 26 16.61 -7.98 -5.87
C LEU A 26 17.55 -8.42 -7.01
N GLU A 27 17.83 -9.72 -7.14
CA GLU A 27 18.64 -10.25 -8.25
C GLU A 27 17.97 -10.05 -9.62
N ILE A 28 16.63 -10.23 -9.69
CA ILE A 28 15.87 -9.97 -10.92
C ILE A 28 15.99 -8.50 -11.31
N LEU A 29 15.83 -7.58 -10.37
CA LEU A 29 15.92 -6.15 -10.61
C LEU A 29 17.34 -5.70 -11.00
N ASP A 30 18.38 -6.29 -10.42
CA ASP A 30 19.77 -5.98 -10.80
C ASP A 30 20.08 -6.40 -12.25
N LYS A 31 19.41 -7.45 -12.75
CA LYS A 31 19.55 -7.94 -14.14
C LYS A 31 18.64 -7.20 -15.13
N ALA A 32 17.50 -6.70 -14.67
CA ALA A 32 16.46 -6.08 -15.50
C ALA A 32 15.79 -4.91 -14.75
N PRO A 33 16.49 -3.77 -14.55
CA PRO A 33 15.99 -2.64 -13.76
C PRO A 33 14.75 -1.98 -14.38
N GLU A 34 14.52 -2.12 -15.67
CA GLU A 34 13.32 -1.63 -16.36
C GLU A 34 12.02 -2.24 -15.82
N LEU A 35 12.07 -3.43 -15.23
CA LEU A 35 10.92 -4.10 -14.63
C LEU A 35 10.31 -3.31 -13.45
N ALA A 36 11.10 -2.45 -12.80
CA ALA A 36 10.62 -1.60 -11.71
C ALA A 36 9.48 -0.66 -12.14
N ARG A 37 9.41 -0.31 -13.44
CA ARG A 37 8.46 0.66 -14.00
C ARG A 37 7.24 0.00 -14.64
N LEU A 38 7.21 -1.33 -14.74
CA LEU A 38 6.12 -2.05 -15.40
C LEU A 38 4.88 -2.15 -14.50
N GLU A 39 3.73 -2.11 -15.16
CA GLU A 39 2.42 -2.33 -14.57
C GLU A 39 1.85 -3.67 -15.07
N TRP A 40 1.15 -4.35 -14.18
CA TRP A 40 0.43 -5.57 -14.57
C TRP A 40 -0.74 -5.21 -15.48
N PRO A 41 -0.77 -5.67 -16.73
CA PRO A 41 -1.77 -5.24 -17.70
C PRO A 41 -3.17 -5.83 -17.43
N GLY A 42 -3.27 -6.82 -16.54
CA GLY A 42 -4.44 -7.67 -16.45
C GLY A 42 -4.47 -8.70 -17.57
N THR A 43 -5.45 -9.59 -17.52
CA THR A 43 -5.74 -10.54 -18.61
C THR A 43 -7.24 -10.70 -18.74
N ASP A 44 -7.74 -10.95 -19.97
CA ASP A 44 -9.18 -11.11 -20.25
C ASP A 44 -9.72 -12.50 -19.84
N ALA A 45 -8.88 -13.39 -19.33
CA ALA A 45 -9.22 -14.79 -19.10
C ALA A 45 -8.99 -15.24 -17.66
N GLY A 46 -10.08 -15.42 -16.92
CA GLY A 46 -10.07 -16.11 -15.61
C GLY A 46 -9.58 -15.28 -14.42
N PRO A 47 -9.46 -15.91 -13.24
CA PRO A 47 -8.99 -15.22 -12.04
C PRO A 47 -7.56 -14.70 -12.23
N GLN A 48 -7.37 -13.42 -11.93
CA GLN A 48 -6.10 -12.75 -12.09
C GLN A 48 -5.19 -13.03 -10.88
N PRO A 49 -3.92 -13.43 -11.08
CA PRO A 49 -2.98 -13.59 -9.98
C PRO A 49 -2.60 -12.25 -9.34
N PHE A 50 -2.68 -11.17 -10.12
CA PHE A 50 -2.33 -9.82 -9.67
C PHE A 50 -3.41 -8.81 -10.08
N VAL A 51 -3.47 -7.70 -9.34
CA VAL A 51 -4.42 -6.61 -9.63
C VAL A 51 -3.96 -5.83 -10.87
N GLN A 52 -4.87 -5.57 -11.80
CA GLN A 52 -4.58 -4.76 -13.00
C GLN A 52 -4.05 -3.38 -12.62
N GLY A 53 -3.01 -2.93 -13.29
CA GLY A 53 -2.31 -1.67 -12.99
C GLY A 53 -1.35 -1.75 -11.80
N SER A 54 -1.25 -2.90 -11.11
CA SER A 54 -0.28 -3.05 -10.02
C SER A 54 1.14 -3.12 -10.55
N THR A 55 2.05 -2.52 -9.78
CA THR A 55 3.49 -2.60 -9.98
C THR A 55 4.13 -3.47 -8.91
N ALA A 56 5.38 -3.87 -9.09
CA ALA A 56 6.14 -4.55 -8.06
C ALA A 56 6.22 -3.73 -6.75
N LEU A 57 6.21 -2.39 -6.87
CA LEU A 57 6.22 -1.50 -5.71
C LEU A 57 4.97 -1.62 -4.84
N HIS A 58 3.77 -1.87 -5.41
CA HIS A 58 2.55 -2.12 -4.62
C HIS A 58 2.73 -3.35 -3.72
N TYR A 59 3.20 -4.48 -4.27
CA TYR A 59 3.36 -5.72 -3.52
C TYR A 59 4.49 -5.62 -2.48
N ALA A 60 5.62 -5.02 -2.84
CA ALA A 60 6.71 -4.78 -1.90
C ALA A 60 6.28 -3.87 -0.74
N ALA A 61 5.46 -2.85 -1.01
CA ALA A 61 4.92 -1.95 0.00
C ALA A 61 3.91 -2.64 0.91
N ASN A 62 3.00 -3.45 0.34
CA ASN A 62 2.04 -4.26 1.09
C ASN A 62 2.72 -5.17 2.13
N ASP A 63 3.80 -5.81 1.73
CA ASP A 63 4.52 -6.78 2.55
C ASP A 63 5.57 -6.13 3.46
N GLY A 64 5.82 -4.83 3.31
CA GLY A 64 6.80 -4.09 4.11
C GLY A 64 8.25 -4.44 3.77
N LYS A 65 8.53 -4.90 2.56
CA LYS A 65 9.88 -5.27 2.08
C LYS A 65 10.70 -4.03 1.77
N LEU A 66 11.21 -3.37 2.82
CA LEU A 66 11.81 -2.05 2.74
C LEU A 66 13.02 -1.99 1.80
N LYS A 67 13.85 -3.04 1.76
CA LYS A 67 15.01 -3.09 0.85
C LYS A 67 14.56 -3.11 -0.61
N LEU A 68 13.57 -3.96 -0.92
CA LEU A 68 12.98 -4.06 -2.26
C LEU A 68 12.27 -2.76 -2.66
N VAL A 69 11.52 -2.13 -1.74
CA VAL A 69 10.87 -0.82 -1.96
C VAL A 69 11.91 0.22 -2.37
N ARG A 70 13.00 0.36 -1.62
CA ARG A 70 14.08 1.32 -1.93
C ARG A 70 14.72 1.05 -3.29
N LYS A 71 14.99 -0.21 -3.60
CA LYS A 71 15.60 -0.63 -4.86
C LYS A 71 14.69 -0.35 -6.06
N LEU A 72 13.40 -0.64 -5.93
CA LEU A 72 12.41 -0.34 -6.96
C LEU A 72 12.35 1.17 -7.26
N ILE A 73 12.35 2.01 -6.21
CA ILE A 73 12.35 3.47 -6.36
C ILE A 73 13.65 3.96 -7.00
N GLU A 74 14.80 3.42 -6.60
CA GLU A 74 16.11 3.71 -7.22
C GLU A 74 16.09 3.45 -8.73
N TYR A 75 15.43 2.39 -9.17
CA TYR A 75 15.27 2.04 -10.58
C TYR A 75 14.08 2.73 -11.27
N GLY A 76 13.49 3.72 -10.60
CA GLY A 76 12.51 4.63 -11.17
C GLY A 76 11.08 4.14 -11.13
N ALA A 77 10.73 3.24 -10.19
CA ALA A 77 9.33 2.93 -9.92
C ALA A 77 8.56 4.20 -9.52
N ASN A 78 7.36 4.35 -10.05
CA ASN A 78 6.50 5.48 -9.70
C ASN A 78 5.91 5.30 -8.30
N VAL A 79 6.36 6.09 -7.33
CA VAL A 79 5.86 6.05 -5.94
C VAL A 79 4.37 6.39 -5.81
N ASN A 80 3.83 7.11 -6.81
CA ASN A 80 2.43 7.48 -6.89
C ASN A 80 1.66 6.63 -7.92
N ALA A 81 2.16 5.45 -8.28
CA ALA A 81 1.43 4.52 -9.13
C ALA A 81 0.09 4.13 -8.50
N SER A 82 -0.92 3.94 -9.35
CA SER A 82 -2.26 3.52 -8.94
C SER A 82 -2.72 2.32 -9.75
N ASN A 83 -3.55 1.48 -9.14
CA ASN A 83 -4.10 0.29 -9.75
C ASN A 83 -5.64 0.27 -9.74
N ALA A 84 -6.24 -0.82 -10.19
CA ALA A 84 -7.70 -0.98 -10.26
C ALA A 84 -8.35 -1.47 -8.95
N CYS A 85 -7.59 -1.60 -7.85
CA CYS A 85 -8.11 -2.03 -6.55
C CYS A 85 -8.87 -0.90 -5.81
N TRP A 86 -9.55 -1.24 -4.71
CA TRP A 86 -10.21 -0.28 -3.84
C TRP A 86 -9.22 0.69 -3.20
N PHE A 87 -8.11 0.18 -2.69
CA PHE A 87 -6.98 0.98 -2.22
C PHE A 87 -5.94 1.04 -3.34
N ARG A 88 -5.94 2.15 -4.07
CA ARG A 88 -5.31 2.23 -5.39
C ARG A 88 -3.83 2.56 -5.36
N SER A 89 -3.36 3.34 -4.38
CA SER A 89 -2.00 3.81 -4.36
C SER A 89 -1.04 2.84 -3.67
N VAL A 90 0.24 2.92 -4.00
CA VAL A 90 1.30 2.21 -3.29
C VAL A 90 1.27 2.52 -1.79
N LEU A 91 1.04 3.80 -1.43
CA LEU A 91 0.96 4.25 -0.04
C LEU A 91 -0.23 3.62 0.69
N SER A 92 -1.39 3.48 0.03
CA SER A 92 -2.56 2.85 0.64
C SER A 92 -2.36 1.36 0.91
N TRP A 93 -1.60 0.66 0.08
CA TRP A 93 -1.27 -0.74 0.32
C TRP A 93 -0.35 -0.93 1.53
N ALA A 94 0.64 -0.04 1.70
CA ALA A 94 1.48 -0.02 2.89
C ALA A 94 0.68 0.33 4.15
N ALA A 95 -0.23 1.30 4.05
CA ALA A 95 -1.07 1.78 5.15
C ALA A 95 -2.09 0.73 5.62
N ASN A 96 -2.70 -0.02 4.69
CA ASN A 96 -3.63 -1.11 5.01
C ASN A 96 -3.01 -2.22 5.87
N ASN A 97 -1.69 -2.37 5.83
CA ASN A 97 -0.94 -3.36 6.60
C ASN A 97 -0.02 -2.71 7.67
N ALA A 98 -0.21 -1.45 7.99
CA ALA A 98 0.55 -0.69 8.99
C ALA A 98 2.09 -0.82 8.82
N ARG A 99 2.58 -0.74 7.57
CA ARG A 99 4.01 -0.86 7.25
C ARG A 99 4.74 0.45 7.48
N ILE A 100 4.88 0.86 8.74
CA ILE A 100 5.35 2.19 9.18
C ILE A 100 6.65 2.61 8.49
N GLU A 101 7.68 1.77 8.48
CA GLU A 101 8.97 2.13 7.87
C GLU A 101 8.89 2.26 6.34
N THR A 102 8.04 1.47 5.71
CA THR A 102 7.75 1.59 4.28
C THR A 102 6.99 2.88 3.97
N ILE A 103 5.99 3.23 4.78
CA ILE A 103 5.24 4.48 4.65
C ILE A 103 6.17 5.68 4.76
N LYS A 104 7.06 5.71 5.78
CA LYS A 104 8.08 6.76 5.93
C LYS A 104 8.98 6.86 4.69
N ALA A 105 9.43 5.72 4.17
CA ALA A 105 10.27 5.69 2.97
C ALA A 105 9.53 6.22 1.73
N LEU A 106 8.28 5.84 1.53
CA LEU A 106 7.45 6.30 0.41
C LEU A 106 7.18 7.82 0.51
N LEU A 107 6.81 8.32 1.70
CA LEU A 107 6.59 9.76 1.93
C LEU A 107 7.86 10.57 1.67
N ALA A 108 9.03 10.09 2.13
CA ALA A 108 10.32 10.72 1.87
C ALA A 108 10.68 10.79 0.37
N GLN A 109 10.10 9.91 -0.45
CA GLN A 109 10.25 9.87 -1.91
C GLN A 109 9.10 10.56 -2.67
N GLY A 110 8.27 11.35 -1.97
CA GLY A 110 7.23 12.15 -2.58
C GLY A 110 5.92 11.41 -2.84
N ALA A 111 5.65 10.33 -2.12
CA ALA A 111 4.31 9.75 -2.09
C ALA A 111 3.33 10.77 -1.50
N LYS A 112 2.19 10.94 -2.16
CA LYS A 112 1.17 11.93 -1.75
C LYS A 112 0.26 11.32 -0.68
N PRO A 113 0.23 11.86 0.54
CA PRO A 113 -0.55 11.30 1.64
C PRO A 113 -2.06 11.43 1.44
N ASP A 114 -2.49 12.44 0.69
CA ASP A 114 -3.88 12.70 0.32
C ASP A 114 -4.32 11.98 -0.97
N SER A 115 -3.39 11.23 -1.61
CA SER A 115 -3.73 10.47 -2.80
C SER A 115 -4.53 9.22 -2.45
N LEU A 116 -5.77 9.22 -2.92
CA LEU A 116 -6.60 8.03 -3.08
C LEU A 116 -6.45 6.98 -1.96
N ASP A 117 -7.09 7.23 -0.83
CA ASP A 117 -7.45 6.20 0.14
C ASP A 117 -6.38 5.73 1.14
N ALA A 118 -5.19 6.36 1.26
CA ALA A 118 -4.18 5.90 2.21
C ALA A 118 -4.69 5.95 3.67
N LEU A 119 -5.37 7.04 4.04
CA LEU A 119 -5.96 7.18 5.37
C LEU A 119 -7.14 6.23 5.60
N HIS A 120 -7.98 6.03 4.57
CA HIS A 120 -9.07 5.06 4.60
C HIS A 120 -8.54 3.61 4.68
N ALA A 121 -7.46 3.31 3.96
CA ALA A 121 -6.80 2.02 4.02
C ALA A 121 -6.25 1.70 5.41
N ALA A 122 -5.60 2.66 6.08
CA ALA A 122 -5.15 2.53 7.46
C ALA A 122 -6.33 2.36 8.43
N ALA A 123 -7.43 3.10 8.21
CA ALA A 123 -8.65 3.00 9.01
C ALA A 123 -9.35 1.65 8.84
N TRP A 124 -9.35 1.10 7.63
CA TRP A 124 -9.89 -0.23 7.32
C TRP A 124 -9.00 -1.36 7.87
N GLY A 125 -7.70 -1.15 7.91
CA GLY A 125 -6.69 -2.17 8.23
C GLY A 125 -6.98 -2.93 9.50
N GLY A 126 -6.48 -4.18 9.57
CA GLY A 126 -6.63 -5.05 10.74
C GLY A 126 -7.84 -5.97 10.72
N SER A 127 -8.92 -5.67 10.00
CA SER A 127 -10.14 -6.49 10.03
C SER A 127 -10.05 -7.76 9.18
N ALA A 128 -9.36 -7.73 8.06
CA ALA A 128 -9.34 -8.84 7.10
C ALA A 128 -8.00 -9.60 7.04
N CYS A 129 -6.90 -8.98 7.43
CA CYS A 129 -5.56 -9.55 7.27
C CYS A 129 -4.77 -9.70 8.58
N GLY A 130 -5.23 -9.15 9.70
CA GLY A 130 -4.71 -9.41 11.06
C GLY A 130 -3.21 -9.20 11.26
N LYS A 131 -2.54 -8.40 10.41
CA LYS A 131 -1.08 -8.32 10.37
C LYS A 131 -0.48 -7.14 11.16
N GLY A 132 -1.30 -6.20 11.62
CA GLY A 132 -0.88 -5.11 12.48
C GLY A 132 -1.58 -5.18 13.83
N ASN A 133 -0.98 -4.64 14.87
CA ASN A 133 -1.65 -4.44 16.15
C ASN A 133 -2.38 -3.07 16.17
N GLU A 134 -3.28 -2.88 17.14
CA GLU A 134 -4.10 -1.67 17.25
C GLU A 134 -3.26 -0.38 17.34
N GLY A 135 -2.13 -0.41 18.05
CA GLY A 135 -1.21 0.72 18.17
C GLY A 135 -0.55 1.08 16.85
N GLU A 136 -0.20 0.09 16.03
CA GLU A 136 0.45 0.33 14.73
C GLU A 136 -0.49 1.05 13.75
N TYR A 137 -1.81 0.80 13.81
CA TYR A 137 -2.79 1.53 12.99
C TYR A 137 -2.98 2.96 13.46
N ALA A 138 -2.98 3.22 14.76
CA ALA A 138 -3.00 4.57 15.32
C ALA A 138 -1.75 5.37 14.88
N ASP A 139 -0.57 4.77 14.98
CA ASP A 139 0.69 5.38 14.53
C ASP A 139 0.71 5.63 13.01
N THR A 140 0.15 4.69 12.23
CA THR A 140 0.02 4.85 10.77
C THR A 140 -0.89 6.03 10.43
N LEU A 141 -2.06 6.14 11.06
CA LEU A 141 -2.98 7.25 10.86
C LEU A 141 -2.33 8.57 11.25
N LYS A 142 -1.65 8.61 12.42
CA LYS A 142 -0.92 9.79 12.88
C LYS A 142 0.12 10.22 11.83
N LEU A 143 0.93 9.29 11.35
CA LEU A 143 1.97 9.56 10.36
C LEU A 143 1.40 10.14 9.07
N LEU A 144 0.28 9.62 8.58
CA LEU A 144 -0.38 10.10 7.36
C LEU A 144 -1.00 11.49 7.55
N ILE A 145 -1.63 11.76 8.72
CA ILE A 145 -2.20 13.06 9.05
C ILE A 145 -1.09 14.10 9.20
N ASP A 146 -0.02 13.78 9.92
CA ASP A 146 1.16 14.64 10.06
C ASP A 146 1.80 14.98 8.70
N ALA A 147 1.69 14.07 7.73
CA ALA A 147 2.13 14.27 6.34
C ALA A 147 1.13 15.07 5.48
N GLY A 148 -0.04 15.44 6.01
CA GLY A 148 -1.03 16.28 5.33
C GLY A 148 -2.27 15.56 4.79
N ALA A 149 -2.53 14.30 5.18
CA ALA A 149 -3.78 13.64 4.82
C ALA A 149 -4.98 14.27 5.56
N ASP A 150 -6.08 14.49 4.85
CA ASP A 150 -7.30 15.05 5.43
C ASP A 150 -8.10 13.98 6.18
N MET A 151 -8.15 14.11 7.52
CA MET A 151 -8.92 13.20 8.39
C MET A 151 -10.44 13.22 8.15
N ASN A 152 -10.95 14.21 7.43
CA ASN A 152 -12.36 14.35 7.06
C ASN A 152 -12.62 14.01 5.59
N ASP A 153 -11.63 13.50 4.87
CA ASP A 153 -11.76 13.15 3.46
C ASP A 153 -12.92 12.14 3.25
N ARG A 154 -13.75 12.42 2.24
CA ARG A 154 -14.91 11.61 1.86
C ARG A 154 -14.81 11.06 0.44
N ARG A 155 -13.65 11.18 -0.21
CA ARG A 155 -13.44 10.71 -1.59
C ARG A 155 -13.45 9.19 -1.74
N HIS A 156 -13.53 8.44 -0.62
CA HIS A 156 -13.72 6.99 -0.65
C HIS A 156 -15.03 6.61 -1.35
N CYS A 157 -15.08 5.41 -1.93
CA CYS A 157 -16.16 4.93 -2.81
C CYS A 157 -17.59 5.01 -2.20
N LYS A 158 -17.72 4.99 -0.88
CA LYS A 158 -19.01 5.13 -0.16
C LYS A 158 -19.22 6.54 0.40
N ASN A 159 -18.45 7.54 0.00
CA ASN A 159 -18.49 8.89 0.58
C ASN A 159 -18.31 8.90 2.11
N GLN A 160 -17.50 7.98 2.62
CA GLN A 160 -17.24 7.78 4.05
C GLN A 160 -15.99 8.52 4.49
N THR A 161 -15.99 9.02 5.73
CA THR A 161 -14.76 9.50 6.38
C THR A 161 -13.90 8.33 6.87
N PRO A 162 -12.58 8.52 7.11
CA PRO A 162 -11.75 7.50 7.73
C PRO A 162 -12.33 6.93 9.03
N LEU A 163 -12.94 7.78 9.89
CA LEU A 163 -13.61 7.31 11.10
C LEU A 163 -14.81 6.39 10.80
N ALA A 164 -15.62 6.70 9.78
CA ALA A 164 -16.72 5.85 9.39
C ALA A 164 -16.24 4.49 8.88
N VAL A 165 -15.14 4.49 8.13
CA VAL A 165 -14.48 3.26 7.65
C VAL A 165 -13.92 2.43 8.81
N ALA A 166 -13.27 3.07 9.79
CA ALA A 166 -12.77 2.39 10.98
C ALA A 166 -13.89 1.73 11.81
N LEU A 167 -15.04 2.42 11.94
CA LEU A 167 -16.22 1.88 12.60
C LEU A 167 -16.83 0.68 11.87
N GLU A 168 -16.88 0.72 10.54
CA GLU A 168 -17.36 -0.38 9.71
C GLU A 168 -16.44 -1.60 9.79
N SER A 169 -15.12 -1.38 9.81
CA SER A 169 -14.13 -2.46 9.89
C SER A 169 -13.91 -3.02 11.30
N GLY A 170 -14.31 -2.27 12.34
CA GLY A 170 -14.04 -2.63 13.73
C GLY A 170 -12.58 -2.42 14.17
N ASN A 171 -11.83 -1.55 13.47
CA ASN A 171 -10.44 -1.21 13.84
C ASN A 171 -10.43 -0.31 15.09
N THR A 172 -10.30 -0.92 16.28
CA THR A 172 -10.40 -0.23 17.56
C THR A 172 -9.33 0.84 17.74
N GLY A 173 -8.07 0.55 17.39
CA GLY A 173 -6.98 1.52 17.46
C GLY A 173 -7.20 2.75 16.58
N ALA A 174 -7.71 2.54 15.36
CA ALA A 174 -8.07 3.65 14.47
C ALA A 174 -9.26 4.46 15.01
N ILE A 175 -10.28 3.79 15.56
CA ILE A 175 -11.47 4.43 16.15
C ILE A 175 -11.08 5.33 17.30
N GLU A 176 -10.31 4.81 18.25
CA GLU A 176 -9.88 5.54 19.44
C GLU A 176 -9.02 6.76 19.06
N PHE A 177 -8.05 6.55 18.19
CA PHE A 177 -7.17 7.63 17.72
C PHE A 177 -7.96 8.74 17.01
N LEU A 178 -8.78 8.41 16.01
CA LEU A 178 -9.55 9.40 15.24
C LEU A 178 -10.60 10.13 16.10
N ARG A 179 -11.17 9.49 17.12
CA ARG A 179 -12.07 10.15 18.08
C ARG A 179 -11.31 11.12 18.98
N SER A 180 -10.10 10.78 19.41
CA SER A 180 -9.28 11.64 20.27
C SER A 180 -8.92 12.97 19.58
N LEU A 181 -8.64 12.93 18.29
CA LEU A 181 -8.38 14.15 17.49
C LEU A 181 -9.60 15.06 17.43
N ARG A 182 -10.81 14.53 17.21
CA ARG A 182 -12.05 15.31 17.19
C ARG A 182 -12.40 15.93 18.55
N ALA A 183 -12.00 15.32 19.64
CA ALA A 183 -12.19 15.88 20.98
C ALA A 183 -11.25 17.04 21.28
N SER A 184 -10.07 17.10 20.63
CA SER A 184 -9.11 18.18 20.80
C SER A 184 -9.40 19.42 19.96
N GLU A 185 -10.31 19.33 18.96
CA GLU A 185 -10.74 20.45 18.10
C GLU A 185 -11.93 21.24 18.69
N LYS A 186 -12.47 20.83 19.86
CA LYS A 186 -13.55 21.54 20.59
C LYS A 186 -13.00 22.35 21.74
#